data_349e549c0565f213845c2f39fc8421d1
#
_entry.id   349e549c0565f213845c2f39fc8421d1
#
_cell.length_a   1.000
_cell.length_b   1.000
_cell.length_c   1.000
_cell.angle_alpha   90.00
_cell.angle_beta   90.00
_cell.angle_gamma   90.00
#
_symmetry.space_group_name_H-M   'P 1'
#
loop_
_entity.id
_entity.type
_entity.pdbx_description
1 polymer ?
#
loop_
_entity_poly.entity_id
_entity_poly.type
_entity_poly.pdbx_seq_one_letter_code
_entity_poly.pdbx_strand_id
1 'polypeptide(L)'
;MMAVMPAEKPAHGRRTTLSLEWDSEVGAGYLAFGAIGPGEAVSQRVVENPVPGIDDIVLDFDAQGRLLGIEFLDERALPPNLTAS
;
A
#
# COMPACT_ATOMS: atom_id res chain seq x y z
N MET A 1 -20.37 -9.08 7.73
CA MET A 1 -18.96 -8.68 7.52
C MET A 1 -18.03 -9.80 7.96
N MET A 2 -17.10 -10.16 7.12
CA MET A 2 -16.12 -11.17 7.48
C MET A 2 -14.98 -10.57 8.28
N ALA A 3 -14.60 -11.25 9.36
CA ALA A 3 -13.37 -10.90 10.05
C ALA A 3 -12.18 -11.27 9.15
N VAL A 4 -11.25 -10.35 9.02
CA VAL A 4 -10.01 -10.62 8.30
C VAL A 4 -9.04 -11.23 9.29
N MET A 5 -8.68 -12.48 9.06
CA MET A 5 -7.67 -13.16 9.86
C MET A 5 -6.30 -12.89 9.25
N PRO A 6 -5.30 -12.56 10.06
CA PRO A 6 -3.95 -12.45 9.52
C PRO A 6 -3.53 -13.79 8.95
N ALA A 7 -2.94 -13.74 7.78
CA ALA A 7 -2.42 -14.94 7.15
C ALA A 7 -1.25 -15.50 7.97
N GLU A 8 -1.26 -16.80 8.21
CA GLU A 8 -0.12 -17.43 8.83
C GLU A 8 1.06 -17.44 7.87
N LYS A 9 2.27 -17.35 8.40
CA LYS A 9 3.45 -17.46 7.56
C LYS A 9 3.50 -18.84 6.94
N PRO A 10 3.59 -18.95 5.61
CA PRO A 10 3.71 -20.26 4.99
C PRO A 10 5.04 -20.91 5.39
N ALA A 11 5.01 -22.21 5.65
CA ALA A 11 6.20 -22.96 6.05
C ALA A 11 7.30 -22.93 5.00
N HIS A 12 6.91 -22.82 3.72
CA HIS A 12 7.82 -22.81 2.58
C HIS A 12 7.75 -21.50 1.79
N GLY A 13 7.31 -20.41 2.49
CA GLY A 13 7.19 -19.12 1.86
C GLY A 13 8.53 -18.47 1.58
N ARG A 14 8.55 -17.63 0.55
CA ARG A 14 9.71 -16.84 0.19
C ARG A 14 9.56 -15.42 0.76
N ARG A 15 10.64 -14.89 1.33
CA ARG A 15 10.65 -13.53 1.83
C ARG A 15 11.08 -12.59 0.72
N THR A 16 10.35 -11.49 0.56
CA THR A 16 10.67 -10.46 -0.43
C THR A 16 10.70 -9.11 0.27
N THR A 17 11.71 -8.32 -0.04
CA THR A 17 11.81 -6.95 0.47
C THR A 17 11.08 -6.01 -0.48
N LEU A 18 10.18 -5.20 0.07
CA LEU A 18 9.44 -4.20 -0.69
C LEU A 18 9.93 -2.80 -0.31
N SER A 19 9.67 -1.84 -1.21
CA SER A 19 10.10 -0.46 -1.02
C SER A 19 8.92 0.40 -0.59
N LEU A 20 9.07 1.06 0.57
CA LEU A 20 8.12 2.08 1.02
C LEU A 20 8.87 3.41 1.05
N GLU A 21 8.42 4.37 0.23
CA GLU A 21 8.94 5.73 0.25
C GLU A 21 7.90 6.63 0.91
N TRP A 22 8.34 7.40 1.89
CA TRP A 22 7.47 8.31 2.64
C TRP A 22 8.01 9.72 2.59
N ASP A 23 7.15 10.67 2.18
CA ASP A 23 7.49 12.09 2.14
C ASP A 23 6.74 12.81 3.26
N SER A 24 7.47 13.19 4.32
CA SER A 24 6.86 13.82 5.48
C SER A 24 6.42 15.26 5.20
N GLU A 25 6.93 15.90 4.15
CA GLU A 25 6.51 17.27 3.82
C GLU A 25 5.10 17.31 3.28
N VAL A 26 4.73 16.32 2.47
CA VAL A 26 3.38 16.25 1.90
C VAL A 26 2.49 15.26 2.64
N GLY A 27 3.05 14.43 3.51
CA GLY A 27 2.28 13.46 4.28
C GLY A 27 1.77 12.32 3.43
N ALA A 28 2.53 11.90 2.43
CA ALA A 28 2.13 10.84 1.52
C ALA A 28 3.25 9.84 1.30
N GLY A 29 2.89 8.62 0.98
CA GLY A 29 3.85 7.56 0.73
C GLY A 29 3.36 6.55 -0.30
N TYR A 30 4.27 5.73 -0.77
CA TYR A 30 3.97 4.72 -1.76
C TYR A 30 4.73 3.43 -1.47
N LEU A 31 3.98 2.33 -1.38
CA LEU A 31 4.56 0.99 -1.24
C LEU A 31 4.55 0.33 -2.62
N ALA A 32 5.74 0.10 -3.18
CA ALA A 32 5.90 -0.49 -4.50
C ALA A 32 6.21 -1.98 -4.39
N PHE A 33 5.53 -2.78 -5.19
CA PHE A 33 5.75 -4.23 -5.27
C PHE A 33 6.72 -4.59 -6.39
N GLY A 34 7.64 -3.70 -6.68
CA GLY A 34 8.63 -3.86 -7.73
C GLY A 34 8.79 -2.57 -8.49
N ALA A 35 9.64 -2.57 -9.52
CA ALA A 35 9.79 -1.40 -10.37
C ALA A 35 8.55 -1.22 -11.23
N ILE A 36 8.00 0.00 -11.25
CA ILE A 36 6.82 0.30 -12.05
C ILE A 36 7.28 1.20 -13.21
N GLY A 37 7.12 0.70 -14.43
CA GLY A 37 7.45 1.47 -15.62
C GLY A 37 6.34 2.42 -16.03
N PRO A 38 6.64 3.38 -16.93
CA PRO A 38 5.64 4.29 -17.45
C PRO A 38 4.48 3.52 -18.09
N GLY A 39 3.25 3.90 -17.74
CA GLY A 39 2.05 3.32 -18.32
C GLY A 39 1.68 1.93 -17.82
N GLU A 40 2.40 1.35 -16.87
CA GLU A 40 2.04 0.05 -16.31
C GLU A 40 0.79 0.13 -15.43
N ALA A 41 0.66 1.19 -14.64
CA ALA A 41 -0.52 1.40 -13.79
C ALA A 41 -1.67 1.90 -14.67
N VAL A 42 -2.64 1.04 -14.94
CA VAL A 42 -3.75 1.36 -15.84
C VAL A 42 -5.09 1.49 -15.14
N SER A 43 -5.20 1.04 -13.89
CA SER A 43 -6.42 1.22 -13.11
C SER A 43 -6.09 1.42 -11.64
N GLN A 44 -7.00 2.11 -10.95
CA GLN A 44 -6.86 2.40 -9.53
C GLN A 44 -8.12 2.02 -8.80
N ARG A 45 -7.97 1.61 -7.55
CA ARG A 45 -9.08 1.36 -6.66
C ARG A 45 -8.85 2.11 -5.35
N VAL A 46 -9.82 2.94 -4.96
CA VAL A 46 -9.76 3.64 -3.68
C VAL A 46 -10.36 2.73 -2.62
N VAL A 47 -9.65 2.55 -1.51
CA VAL A 47 -10.13 1.79 -0.36
C VAL A 47 -10.35 2.76 0.79
N GLU A 48 -11.60 2.84 1.24
CA GLU A 48 -11.96 3.72 2.32
C GLU A 48 -11.31 3.29 3.62
N ASN A 49 -10.72 4.26 4.33
CA ASN A 49 -10.15 3.97 5.64
C ASN A 49 -11.27 3.68 6.63
N PRO A 50 -11.13 2.64 7.46
CA PRO A 50 -12.16 2.31 8.45
C PRO A 50 -12.36 3.38 9.53
N VAL A 51 -11.38 4.29 9.70
CA VAL A 51 -11.48 5.36 10.69
C VAL A 51 -11.86 6.65 9.99
N PRO A 52 -13.01 7.26 10.33
CA PRO A 52 -13.40 8.53 9.71
C PRO A 52 -12.36 9.62 9.96
N GLY A 53 -12.10 10.44 8.96
CA GLY A 53 -11.14 11.53 9.05
C GLY A 53 -9.73 11.16 8.67
N ILE A 54 -9.42 9.87 8.50
CA ILE A 54 -8.16 9.43 7.93
C ILE A 54 -8.36 9.21 6.44
N ASP A 55 -7.45 9.74 5.63
CA ASP A 55 -7.56 9.63 4.18
C ASP A 55 -7.51 8.19 3.71
N ASP A 56 -8.17 7.94 2.58
CA ASP A 56 -8.25 6.63 1.98
C ASP A 56 -6.90 6.20 1.41
N ILE A 57 -6.76 4.93 1.13
CA ILE A 57 -5.61 4.40 0.41
C ILE A 57 -5.99 4.11 -1.03
N VAL A 58 -5.00 4.15 -1.93
CA VAL A 58 -5.23 3.93 -3.35
C VAL A 58 -4.40 2.73 -3.80
N LEU A 59 -5.05 1.77 -4.44
CA LEU A 59 -4.40 0.59 -4.99
C LEU A 59 -4.20 0.78 -6.50
N ASP A 60 -2.99 0.54 -6.97
CA ASP A 60 -2.66 0.65 -8.40
C ASP A 60 -2.52 -0.74 -9.01
N PHE A 61 -3.16 -0.96 -10.14
CA PHE A 61 -3.18 -2.25 -10.82
C PHE A 61 -2.68 -2.13 -12.26
N ASP A 62 -2.08 -3.20 -12.75
CA ASP A 62 -1.71 -3.31 -14.16
C ASP A 62 -2.88 -3.85 -15.01
N ALA A 63 -2.64 -4.00 -16.30
CA ALA A 63 -3.66 -4.47 -17.25
C ALA A 63 -4.11 -5.92 -16.98
N GLN A 64 -3.30 -6.69 -16.28
CA GLN A 64 -3.63 -8.07 -15.89
C GLN A 64 -4.28 -8.18 -14.51
N GLY A 65 -4.57 -7.05 -13.88
CA GLY A 65 -5.18 -7.03 -12.55
C GLY A 65 -4.21 -7.32 -11.42
N ARG A 66 -2.91 -7.20 -11.65
CA ARG A 66 -1.91 -7.40 -10.61
C ARG A 66 -1.67 -6.10 -9.86
N LEU A 67 -1.54 -6.20 -8.55
CA LEU A 67 -1.30 -5.04 -7.70
C LEU A 67 0.15 -4.59 -7.84
N LEU A 68 0.33 -3.36 -8.29
CA LEU A 68 1.66 -2.76 -8.49
C LEU A 68 2.13 -1.99 -7.26
N GLY A 69 1.21 -1.37 -6.55
CA GLY A 69 1.58 -0.59 -5.39
C GLY A 69 0.38 -0.02 -4.67
N ILE A 70 0.65 0.59 -3.52
CA ILE A 70 -0.36 1.18 -2.65
C ILE A 70 0.07 2.59 -2.30
N GLU A 71 -0.78 3.57 -2.58
CA GLU A 71 -0.55 4.96 -2.20
C GLU A 71 -1.23 5.27 -0.88
N PHE A 72 -0.48 5.90 0.04
CA PHE A 72 -0.97 6.34 1.33
C PHE A 72 -0.95 7.87 1.34
N LEU A 73 -2.10 8.47 1.62
CA LEU A 73 -2.25 9.93 1.62
C LEU A 73 -2.29 10.51 3.03
N ASP A 74 -2.14 9.67 4.04
CA ASP A 74 -2.24 10.08 5.44
C ASP A 74 -1.33 9.19 6.28
N GLU A 75 -0.41 9.83 7.03
CA GLU A 75 0.53 9.09 7.87
C GLU A 75 -0.17 8.24 8.92
N ARG A 76 -1.38 8.62 9.33
CA ARG A 76 -2.14 7.86 10.32
C ARG A 76 -2.66 6.53 9.79
N ALA A 77 -2.58 6.31 8.48
CA ALA A 77 -2.93 5.03 7.87
C ALA A 77 -1.81 3.99 7.99
N LEU A 78 -0.64 4.38 8.49
CA LEU A 78 0.51 3.51 8.65
C LEU A 78 0.96 3.48 10.11
N PRO A 79 1.60 2.37 10.52
CA PRO A 79 2.23 2.33 11.84
C PRO A 79 3.28 3.44 11.98
N PRO A 80 3.37 4.09 13.16
CA PRO A 80 4.26 5.24 13.33
C PRO A 80 5.73 4.97 13.05
N ASN A 81 6.19 3.75 13.26
CA ASN A 81 7.58 3.41 13.00
C ASN A 81 7.96 3.47 11.52
N LEU A 82 6.97 3.47 10.62
CA LEU A 82 7.23 3.54 9.18
C LEU A 82 7.27 4.98 8.67
N THR A 83 6.70 5.92 9.40
CA THR A 83 6.61 7.32 8.98
C THR A 83 7.45 8.26 9.83
N ALA A 84 7.98 7.79 10.94
CA ALA A 84 8.86 8.59 11.79
C ALA A 84 10.16 8.88 11.07
N SER A 85 10.59 10.11 11.15
CA SER A 85 11.87 10.54 10.58
C SER A 85 12.99 10.51 11.60
#